data_33dd4ace916dc266a127e22d627b6074
#
_entry.id   33dd4ace916dc266a127e22d627b6074
#
_cell.length_a   1.000
_cell.length_b   1.000
_cell.length_c   1.000
_cell.angle_alpha   90.00
_cell.angle_beta   90.00
_cell.angle_gamma   90.00
#
_symmetry.space_group_name_H-M   'P 1'
#
loop_
_entity.id
_entity.type
_entity.pdbx_description
1 polymer ?
#
loop_
_entity_poly.entity_id
_entity_poly.type
_entity_poly.pdbx_seq_one_letter_code
_entity_poly.pdbx_strand_id
1 'polypeptide(L)'
;MSAEYLFMTDKLYDIGYDTGDKVIQCGRHNDIFKLWLQWRSKGDSGFEAHIDRLMELTQYELKLIRQQPEKFYLILEPECVNVSFWYIPKRLRSVPHSAQKEQELAKVKFIFQIEIEDNKIFLSQICPIIKARMMQSGTLMVGYQPDDRRPNFFRSIISSAAVHEKDVEFMLNEIDRLGEDL
;
A
#
# COMPACT_ATOMS: atom_id res chain seq x y z
N MET A 1 -8.97 -22.51 6.95
CA MET A 1 -9.12 -21.11 7.42
C MET A 1 -9.31 -20.24 6.19
N SER A 2 -10.36 -19.45 6.15
CA SER A 2 -10.61 -18.52 5.04
C SER A 2 -10.59 -17.09 5.60
N ALA A 3 -9.42 -16.48 5.65
CA ALA A 3 -9.26 -15.08 5.99
C ALA A 3 -9.04 -14.31 4.69
N GLU A 4 -10.05 -13.60 4.19
CA GLU A 4 -10.02 -12.91 2.89
C GLU A 4 -8.86 -11.93 2.78
N TYR A 5 -8.51 -11.26 3.87
CA TYR A 5 -7.35 -10.35 3.89
C TYR A 5 -5.99 -11.05 3.71
N LEU A 6 -5.93 -12.36 3.97
CA LEU A 6 -4.71 -13.15 3.87
C LEU A 6 -4.67 -13.99 2.59
N PHE A 7 -5.82 -14.52 2.19
CA PHE A 7 -5.98 -15.43 1.06
C PHE A 7 -6.88 -14.78 0.00
N MET A 8 -6.41 -13.66 -0.54
CA MET A 8 -7.12 -12.91 -1.56
C MET A 8 -7.36 -13.75 -2.81
N THR A 9 -8.61 -13.83 -3.27
CA THR A 9 -9.03 -14.61 -4.46
C THR A 9 -9.22 -13.76 -5.71
N ASP A 10 -9.14 -12.42 -5.58
CA ASP A 10 -9.31 -11.43 -6.65
C ASP A 10 -8.03 -11.12 -7.45
N LYS A 11 -7.02 -12.01 -7.35
CA LYS A 11 -5.75 -11.89 -8.04
C LYS A 11 -5.87 -12.23 -9.53
N LEU A 12 -5.15 -11.51 -10.37
CA LEU A 12 -5.13 -11.73 -11.83
C LEU A 12 -4.16 -12.83 -12.29
N TYR A 13 -3.58 -13.58 -11.37
CA TYR A 13 -2.74 -14.75 -11.63
C TYR A 13 -3.34 -16.00 -11.00
N ASP A 14 -2.85 -17.17 -11.38
CA ASP A 14 -3.32 -18.44 -10.84
C ASP A 14 -3.01 -18.55 -9.34
N ILE A 15 -4.05 -18.42 -8.51
CA ILE A 15 -3.96 -18.53 -7.05
C ILE A 15 -3.57 -19.94 -6.57
N GLY A 16 -3.58 -20.95 -7.45
CA GLY A 16 -3.12 -22.29 -7.14
C GLY A 16 -1.64 -22.36 -6.72
N TYR A 17 -0.85 -21.36 -7.10
CA TYR A 17 0.54 -21.20 -6.66
C TYR A 17 0.68 -20.62 -5.24
N ASP A 18 -0.36 -20.01 -4.69
CA ASP A 18 -0.38 -19.54 -3.31
C ASP A 18 -0.64 -20.75 -2.38
N THR A 19 0.31 -21.04 -1.52
CA THR A 19 0.26 -22.22 -0.65
C THR A 19 -0.01 -21.90 0.81
N GLY A 20 -0.26 -20.63 1.13
CA GLY A 20 -0.43 -20.18 2.52
C GLY A 20 -1.63 -20.77 3.23
N ASP A 21 -2.71 -21.08 2.50
CA ASP A 21 -3.94 -21.70 3.00
C ASP A 21 -3.81 -23.23 3.17
N LYS A 22 -2.78 -23.83 2.56
CA LYS A 22 -2.51 -25.29 2.58
C LYS A 22 -1.63 -25.72 3.75
N VAL A 23 -1.22 -24.80 4.61
CA VAL A 23 -0.36 -25.06 5.78
C VAL A 23 -1.07 -24.72 7.08
N ILE A 24 -0.66 -25.36 8.19
CA ILE A 24 -1.24 -25.14 9.52
C ILE A 24 -1.05 -23.68 9.96
N GLN A 25 0.09 -23.07 9.61
CA GLN A 25 0.45 -21.71 9.94
C GLN A 25 1.21 -21.06 8.78
N CYS A 26 0.61 -20.06 8.15
CA CYS A 26 1.17 -19.38 6.97
C CYS A 26 2.52 -18.68 7.25
N GLY A 27 2.72 -18.19 8.45
CA GLY A 27 3.95 -17.51 8.87
C GLY A 27 4.44 -17.99 10.24
N ARG A 28 5.29 -17.19 10.87
CA ARG A 28 5.76 -17.40 12.25
C ARG A 28 6.58 -18.67 12.48
N HIS A 29 7.29 -19.13 11.48
CA HIS A 29 8.22 -20.25 11.63
C HIS A 29 9.49 -19.77 12.37
N ASN A 30 9.84 -20.45 13.48
CA ASN A 30 11.05 -20.17 14.27
C ASN A 30 11.19 -18.71 14.73
N ASP A 31 10.10 -18.04 15.09
CA ASP A 31 10.10 -16.63 15.47
C ASP A 31 11.07 -16.30 16.61
N ILE A 32 11.12 -17.16 17.64
CA ILE A 32 12.02 -16.96 18.79
C ILE A 32 13.49 -17.01 18.35
N PHE A 33 13.84 -17.96 17.48
CA PHE A 33 15.21 -18.08 16.96
C PHE A 33 15.58 -16.89 16.08
N LYS A 34 14.67 -16.44 15.21
CA LYS A 34 14.86 -15.24 14.39
C LYS A 34 15.10 -13.99 15.24
N LEU A 35 14.27 -13.80 16.27
CA LEU A 35 14.42 -12.68 17.19
C LEU A 35 15.77 -12.74 17.93
N TRP A 36 16.12 -13.91 18.47
CA TRP A 36 17.41 -14.11 19.16
C TRP A 36 18.60 -13.81 18.23
N LEU A 37 18.56 -14.32 16.99
CA LEU A 37 19.64 -14.12 16.03
C LEU A 37 19.79 -12.64 15.64
N GLN A 38 18.67 -11.96 15.40
CA GLN A 38 18.66 -10.53 15.10
C GLN A 38 19.18 -9.71 16.27
N TRP A 39 18.76 -10.03 17.50
CA TRP A 39 19.21 -9.34 18.69
C TRP A 39 20.71 -9.53 18.94
N ARG A 40 21.19 -10.76 18.77
CA ARG A 40 22.63 -11.08 18.85
C ARG A 40 23.45 -10.32 17.80
N SER A 41 22.90 -10.14 16.61
CA SER A 41 23.56 -9.45 15.50
C SER A 41 23.59 -7.92 15.66
N LYS A 42 22.47 -7.31 16.11
CA LYS A 42 22.28 -5.87 16.12
C LYS A 42 22.50 -5.24 17.49
N GLY A 43 22.17 -5.95 18.58
CA GLY A 43 22.06 -5.37 19.92
C GLY A 43 20.93 -4.36 20.04
N ASP A 44 20.80 -3.73 21.19
CA ASP A 44 19.75 -2.73 21.46
C ASP A 44 19.90 -1.51 20.57
N SER A 45 21.11 -0.94 20.50
CA SER A 45 21.39 0.24 19.69
C SER A 45 21.20 0.01 18.18
N GLY A 46 21.51 -1.20 17.70
CA GLY A 46 21.28 -1.56 16.30
C GLY A 46 19.81 -1.74 15.97
N PHE A 47 18.99 -2.20 16.91
CA PHE A 47 17.54 -2.22 16.74
C PHE A 47 16.94 -0.81 16.77
N GLU A 48 17.35 0.03 17.71
CA GLU A 48 16.95 1.42 17.81
C GLU A 48 17.20 2.15 16.48
N ALA A 49 18.47 2.16 16.03
CA ALA A 49 18.85 2.79 14.76
C ALA A 49 18.07 2.22 13.53
N HIS A 50 17.77 0.91 13.55
CA HIS A 50 16.99 0.30 12.50
C HIS A 50 15.55 0.81 12.48
N ILE A 51 14.89 0.85 13.63
CA ILE A 51 13.50 1.34 13.74
C ILE A 51 13.43 2.83 13.41
N ASP A 52 14.33 3.63 13.91
CA ASP A 52 14.39 5.07 13.62
C ASP A 52 14.50 5.31 12.12
N ARG A 53 15.37 4.57 11.44
CA ARG A 53 15.50 4.67 9.97
C ARG A 53 14.21 4.29 9.24
N LEU A 54 13.49 3.25 9.68
CA LEU A 54 12.21 2.87 9.08
C LEU A 54 11.15 3.96 9.28
N MET A 55 11.13 4.58 10.46
CA MET A 55 10.21 5.69 10.78
C MET A 55 10.53 6.93 9.95
N GLU A 56 11.80 7.28 9.76
CA GLU A 56 12.23 8.38 8.87
C GLU A 56 11.74 8.18 7.43
N LEU A 57 11.94 6.97 6.88
CA LEU A 57 11.50 6.62 5.53
C LEU A 57 9.96 6.67 5.41
N THR A 58 9.26 6.25 6.45
CA THR A 58 7.79 6.35 6.51
C THR A 58 7.33 7.80 6.49
N GLN A 59 7.97 8.68 7.26
CA GLN A 59 7.68 10.11 7.24
C GLN A 59 7.99 10.73 5.86
N TYR A 60 9.04 10.26 5.21
CA TYR A 60 9.37 10.68 3.86
C TYR A 60 8.28 10.26 2.85
N GLU A 61 7.80 9.01 2.92
CA GLU A 61 6.68 8.51 2.10
C GLU A 61 5.41 9.36 2.31
N LEU A 62 5.05 9.63 3.56
CA LEU A 62 3.91 10.47 3.89
C LEU A 62 4.02 11.88 3.32
N LYS A 63 5.22 12.47 3.39
CA LYS A 63 5.50 13.78 2.78
C LYS A 63 5.24 13.76 1.28
N LEU A 64 5.73 12.75 0.57
CA LEU A 64 5.53 12.61 -0.88
C LEU A 64 4.05 12.42 -1.25
N ILE A 65 3.33 11.59 -0.51
CA ILE A 65 1.88 11.37 -0.69
C ILE A 65 1.12 12.69 -0.50
N ARG A 66 1.42 13.44 0.57
CA ARG A 66 0.77 14.73 0.84
C ARG A 66 1.12 15.84 -0.16
N GLN A 67 2.26 15.73 -0.83
CA GLN A 67 2.66 16.66 -1.89
C GLN A 67 1.95 16.40 -3.22
N GLN A 68 1.32 15.24 -3.40
CA GLN A 68 0.63 14.83 -4.62
C GLN A 68 -0.83 14.43 -4.34
N PRO A 69 -1.65 15.32 -3.73
CA PRO A 69 -3.01 14.99 -3.30
C PRO A 69 -3.96 14.66 -4.44
N GLU A 70 -3.62 15.05 -5.67
CA GLU A 70 -4.35 14.70 -6.89
C GLU A 70 -4.13 13.25 -7.32
N LYS A 71 -3.04 12.61 -6.87
CA LYS A 71 -2.67 11.25 -7.24
C LYS A 71 -2.90 10.25 -6.11
N PHE A 72 -2.67 10.68 -4.87
CA PHE A 72 -2.68 9.80 -3.72
C PHE A 72 -3.52 10.38 -2.59
N TYR A 73 -4.30 9.52 -1.96
CA TYR A 73 -5.10 9.88 -0.79
C TYR A 73 -4.75 8.98 0.39
N LEU A 74 -4.26 9.58 1.47
CA LEU A 74 -3.95 8.88 2.71
C LEU A 74 -5.25 8.52 3.43
N ILE A 75 -5.43 7.23 3.75
CA ILE A 75 -6.66 6.73 4.37
C ILE A 75 -6.66 6.98 5.88
N LEU A 76 -5.54 6.72 6.53
CA LEU A 76 -5.33 6.86 7.97
C LEU A 76 -3.94 7.45 8.22
N GLU A 77 -3.81 8.25 9.26
CA GLU A 77 -2.49 8.62 9.79
C GLU A 77 -1.82 7.37 10.37
N PRO A 78 -0.63 7.00 9.88
CA PRO A 78 0.04 5.81 10.38
C PRO A 78 0.66 6.05 11.76
N GLU A 79 0.45 5.10 12.65
CA GLU A 79 1.08 5.08 13.97
C GLU A 79 2.48 4.47 13.94
N CYS A 80 2.81 3.74 12.86
CA CYS A 80 4.08 3.06 12.65
C CYS A 80 4.38 3.02 11.13
N VAL A 81 5.20 2.10 10.69
CA VAL A 81 5.71 1.95 9.31
C VAL A 81 4.70 1.43 8.28
N ASN A 82 3.41 1.39 8.60
CA ASN A 82 2.36 0.89 7.72
C ASN A 82 1.55 2.07 7.16
N VAL A 83 1.77 2.41 5.90
CA VAL A 83 1.10 3.51 5.20
C VAL A 83 0.01 2.95 4.29
N SER A 84 -1.23 3.38 4.53
CA SER A 84 -2.41 2.96 3.76
C SER A 84 -2.94 4.12 2.93
N PHE A 85 -3.00 3.93 1.60
CA PHE A 85 -3.42 4.99 0.69
C PHE A 85 -4.16 4.47 -0.53
N TRP A 86 -5.00 5.31 -1.13
CA TRP A 86 -5.56 5.09 -2.46
C TRP A 86 -4.72 5.79 -3.51
N TYR A 87 -4.62 5.17 -4.67
CA TYR A 87 -4.20 5.80 -5.90
C TYR A 87 -5.43 6.29 -6.66
N ILE A 88 -5.36 7.51 -7.18
CA ILE A 88 -6.44 8.16 -7.93
C ILE A 88 -6.04 8.14 -9.42
N PRO A 89 -6.70 7.33 -10.28
CA PRO A 89 -6.45 7.32 -11.72
C PRO A 89 -6.67 8.68 -12.38
N LYS A 90 -5.96 8.94 -13.48
CA LYS A 90 -5.98 10.23 -14.17
C LYS A 90 -7.37 10.71 -14.56
N ARG A 91 -8.25 9.79 -14.98
CA ARG A 91 -9.64 10.10 -15.34
C ARG A 91 -10.50 10.60 -14.19
N LEU A 92 -10.13 10.28 -12.94
CA LEU A 92 -10.83 10.71 -11.74
C LEU A 92 -10.24 12.02 -11.15
N ARG A 93 -9.13 12.51 -11.69
CA ARG A 93 -8.47 13.76 -11.25
C ARG A 93 -9.11 15.03 -11.83
N SER A 94 -10.11 14.93 -12.70
CA SER A 94 -10.71 16.03 -13.45
C SER A 94 -11.68 16.87 -12.61
N VAL A 95 -11.12 17.67 -11.65
CA VAL A 95 -11.77 18.83 -11.07
C VAL A 95 -10.76 19.98 -11.05
N PRO A 96 -11.07 21.16 -11.63
CA PRO A 96 -10.10 22.25 -11.73
C PRO A 96 -9.66 22.75 -10.35
N HIS A 97 -8.35 22.91 -10.20
CA HIS A 97 -7.72 23.50 -9.02
C HIS A 97 -8.17 24.97 -8.84
N SER A 98 -9.18 25.22 -8.04
CA SER A 98 -9.44 26.54 -7.51
C SER A 98 -9.63 26.51 -5.99
N ALA A 99 -8.64 27.02 -5.30
CA ALA A 99 -8.66 27.71 -4.01
C ALA A 99 -9.28 27.09 -2.75
N GLN A 100 -9.68 25.80 -2.69
CA GLN A 100 -10.29 25.22 -1.49
C GLN A 100 -9.83 23.78 -1.23
N LYS A 101 -8.57 23.65 -0.79
CA LYS A 101 -7.95 22.33 -0.44
C LYS A 101 -8.79 21.45 0.50
N GLU A 102 -9.54 22.03 1.42
CA GLU A 102 -10.40 21.26 2.35
C GLU A 102 -11.71 20.77 1.71
N GLN A 103 -12.27 21.52 0.77
CA GLN A 103 -13.48 21.10 0.04
C GLN A 103 -13.17 20.05 -1.03
N GLU A 104 -11.96 20.04 -1.59
CA GLU A 104 -11.53 18.99 -2.53
C GLU A 104 -11.23 17.67 -1.82
N LEU A 105 -10.65 17.72 -0.62
CA LEU A 105 -10.50 16.53 0.23
C LEU A 105 -11.86 15.96 0.64
N ALA A 106 -12.84 16.82 0.89
CA ALA A 106 -14.24 16.44 1.13
C ALA A 106 -14.89 15.88 -0.14
N LYS A 107 -14.56 16.38 -1.35
CA LYS A 107 -15.06 15.85 -2.62
C LYS A 107 -14.44 14.50 -2.97
N VAL A 108 -13.15 14.29 -2.73
CA VAL A 108 -12.53 12.96 -2.88
C VAL A 108 -13.14 11.98 -1.89
N LYS A 109 -13.34 12.38 -0.62
CA LYS A 109 -14.15 11.60 0.33
C LYS A 109 -15.57 11.36 -0.19
N PHE A 110 -16.18 12.35 -0.81
CA PHE A 110 -17.54 12.33 -1.33
C PHE A 110 -17.64 11.47 -2.61
N ILE A 111 -16.66 11.53 -3.53
CA ILE A 111 -16.55 10.63 -4.68
C ILE A 111 -16.37 9.19 -4.19
N PHE A 112 -15.49 8.95 -3.22
CA PHE A 112 -15.33 7.64 -2.59
C PHE A 112 -16.53 7.25 -1.71
N GLN A 113 -17.39 8.17 -1.29
CA GLN A 113 -18.59 7.90 -0.46
C GLN A 113 -19.92 7.85 -1.24
N ILE A 114 -20.11 8.58 -2.33
CA ILE A 114 -21.40 8.74 -3.04
C ILE A 114 -21.44 8.01 -4.38
N GLU A 115 -20.33 7.92 -5.13
CA GLU A 115 -20.28 7.08 -6.35
C GLU A 115 -20.08 5.59 -6.04
N ILE A 116 -20.23 5.22 -4.75
CA ILE A 116 -19.89 3.91 -4.22
C ILE A 116 -20.79 2.80 -4.78
N GLU A 117 -22.03 3.04 -5.15
CA GLU A 117 -22.89 1.94 -5.60
C GLU A 117 -22.64 1.52 -7.05
N ASP A 118 -22.38 2.46 -7.98
CA ASP A 118 -22.09 2.13 -9.38
C ASP A 118 -20.59 2.00 -9.70
N ASN A 119 -19.70 2.66 -8.96
CA ASN A 119 -18.25 2.66 -9.19
C ASN A 119 -17.44 1.86 -8.15
N LYS A 120 -18.03 1.30 -7.11
CA LYS A 120 -17.32 0.53 -6.07
C LYS A 120 -16.55 -0.64 -6.66
N ILE A 121 -17.14 -1.33 -7.62
CA ILE A 121 -16.51 -2.47 -8.32
C ILE A 121 -15.27 -2.00 -9.05
N PHE A 122 -15.35 -0.87 -9.78
CA PHE A 122 -14.21 -0.32 -10.51
C PHE A 122 -13.09 0.15 -9.58
N LEU A 123 -13.42 0.94 -8.55
CA LEU A 123 -12.44 1.44 -7.58
C LEU A 123 -11.73 0.30 -6.82
N SER A 124 -12.46 -0.77 -6.52
CA SER A 124 -11.90 -1.97 -5.88
C SER A 124 -10.95 -2.73 -6.81
N GLN A 125 -11.05 -2.57 -8.12
CA GLN A 125 -10.17 -3.24 -9.08
C GLN A 125 -8.86 -2.49 -9.37
N ILE A 126 -8.76 -1.21 -9.04
CA ILE A 126 -7.57 -0.39 -9.30
C ILE A 126 -6.31 -1.03 -8.69
N CYS A 127 -6.34 -1.33 -7.40
CA CYS A 127 -5.18 -1.92 -6.72
C CYS A 127 -4.81 -3.32 -7.24
N PRO A 128 -5.76 -4.26 -7.44
CA PRO A 128 -5.49 -5.56 -8.06
C PRO A 128 -4.86 -5.44 -9.46
N ILE A 129 -5.38 -4.56 -10.32
CA ILE A 129 -4.87 -4.35 -11.68
C ILE A 129 -3.45 -3.81 -11.65
N ILE A 130 -3.19 -2.75 -10.88
CA ILE A 130 -1.85 -2.18 -10.76
C ILE A 130 -0.88 -3.20 -10.17
N LYS A 131 -1.27 -3.96 -9.15
CA LYS A 131 -0.43 -5.02 -8.60
C LYS A 131 -0.10 -6.11 -9.63
N ALA A 132 -1.07 -6.53 -10.44
CA ALA A 132 -0.81 -7.49 -11.50
C ALA A 132 0.20 -6.95 -12.53
N ARG A 133 0.07 -5.68 -12.92
CA ARG A 133 1.02 -5.01 -13.81
C ARG A 133 2.42 -4.91 -13.20
N MET A 134 2.54 -4.63 -11.89
CA MET A 134 3.81 -4.68 -11.15
C MET A 134 4.47 -6.05 -11.27
N MET A 135 3.70 -7.11 -11.06
CA MET A 135 4.20 -8.48 -11.13
C MET A 135 4.61 -8.86 -12.55
N GLN A 136 3.82 -8.49 -13.56
CA GLN A 136 4.13 -8.76 -14.97
C GLN A 136 5.39 -8.02 -15.44
N SER A 137 5.56 -6.77 -15.00
CA SER A 137 6.75 -5.97 -15.33
C SER A 137 7.97 -6.36 -14.51
N GLY A 138 7.79 -7.02 -13.37
CA GLY A 138 8.85 -7.41 -12.44
C GLY A 138 9.56 -6.23 -11.77
N THR A 139 8.93 -5.04 -11.76
CA THR A 139 9.57 -3.80 -11.28
C THR A 139 9.34 -3.55 -9.81
N LEU A 140 8.17 -3.93 -9.30
CA LEU A 140 7.73 -3.61 -7.95
C LEU A 140 6.71 -4.64 -7.46
N MET A 141 6.53 -4.73 -6.13
CA MET A 141 5.45 -5.52 -5.52
C MET A 141 4.99 -4.87 -4.22
N VAL A 142 3.93 -4.05 -4.31
CA VAL A 142 3.24 -3.49 -3.15
C VAL A 142 1.94 -4.26 -2.91
N GLY A 143 1.65 -4.56 -1.65
CA GLY A 143 0.41 -5.20 -1.26
C GLY A 143 -0.77 -4.25 -1.29
N TYR A 144 -1.97 -4.80 -1.48
CA TYR A 144 -3.20 -4.09 -1.23
C TYR A 144 -4.05 -4.86 -0.21
N GLN A 145 -5.00 -4.17 0.39
CA GLN A 145 -5.91 -4.73 1.39
C GLN A 145 -7.34 -4.65 0.87
N PRO A 146 -8.06 -5.78 0.77
CA PRO A 146 -9.51 -5.79 0.62
C PRO A 146 -10.19 -5.24 1.88
N ASP A 147 -11.26 -4.48 1.69
CA ASP A 147 -12.10 -3.97 2.77
C ASP A 147 -13.58 -3.99 2.32
N ASP A 148 -14.45 -4.63 3.08
CA ASP A 148 -15.89 -4.73 2.77
C ASP A 148 -16.59 -3.37 2.75
N ARG A 149 -16.05 -2.39 3.47
CA ARG A 149 -16.65 -1.06 3.66
C ARG A 149 -16.08 -0.02 2.69
N ARG A 150 -14.89 -0.26 2.11
CA ARG A 150 -14.14 0.70 1.29
C ARG A 150 -13.58 0.00 0.07
N PRO A 151 -13.25 0.74 -1.01
CA PRO A 151 -12.47 0.20 -2.10
C PRO A 151 -11.11 -0.34 -1.62
N ASN A 152 -10.58 -1.34 -2.31
CA ASN A 152 -9.24 -1.85 -2.05
C ASN A 152 -8.21 -0.72 -2.03
N PHE A 153 -7.27 -0.78 -1.12
CA PHE A 153 -6.25 0.25 -0.94
C PHE A 153 -4.86 -0.35 -0.86
N PHE A 154 -3.86 0.39 -1.31
CA PHE A 154 -2.47 0.00 -1.15
C PHE A 154 -2.04 0.05 0.31
N ARG A 155 -1.21 -0.93 0.68
CA ARG A 155 -0.61 -1.02 1.99
C ARG A 155 0.91 -1.13 1.82
N SER A 156 1.59 0.00 1.98
CA SER A 156 3.04 0.06 2.00
C SER A 156 3.55 -0.20 3.41
N ILE A 157 4.49 -1.12 3.55
CA ILE A 157 5.15 -1.42 4.83
C ILE A 157 6.65 -1.41 4.59
N ILE A 158 7.31 -0.37 5.08
CA ILE A 158 8.76 -0.27 5.01
C ILE A 158 9.36 -1.10 6.14
N SER A 159 10.00 -2.22 5.81
CA SER A 159 10.53 -3.18 6.80
C SER A 159 12.03 -3.45 6.66
N SER A 160 12.67 -2.92 5.63
CA SER A 160 14.08 -3.14 5.36
C SER A 160 14.89 -1.84 5.47
N ALA A 161 15.97 -1.86 6.23
CA ALA A 161 16.92 -0.76 6.32
C ALA A 161 17.71 -0.51 5.02
N ALA A 162 17.63 -1.44 4.05
CA ALA A 162 18.24 -1.28 2.73
C ALA A 162 17.43 -0.40 1.78
N VAL A 163 16.19 -0.06 2.15
CA VAL A 163 15.35 0.87 1.40
C VAL A 163 15.88 2.29 1.56
N HIS A 164 15.91 3.02 0.47
CA HIS A 164 16.33 4.41 0.41
C HIS A 164 15.17 5.30 -0.06
N GLU A 165 15.30 6.60 0.09
CA GLU A 165 14.31 7.59 -0.33
C GLU A 165 13.95 7.46 -1.82
N LYS A 166 14.97 7.22 -2.68
CA LYS A 166 14.78 6.97 -4.12
C LYS A 166 13.90 5.76 -4.43
N ASP A 167 13.90 4.75 -3.54
CA ASP A 167 13.09 3.55 -3.72
C ASP A 167 11.62 3.86 -3.39
N VAL A 168 11.37 4.73 -2.41
CA VAL A 168 10.05 5.24 -2.07
C VAL A 168 9.51 6.14 -3.20
N GLU A 169 10.34 7.03 -3.76
CA GLU A 169 9.99 7.83 -4.93
C GLU A 169 9.66 6.95 -6.13
N PHE A 170 10.51 5.95 -6.40
CA PHE A 170 10.28 4.98 -7.46
C PHE A 170 8.95 4.26 -7.28
N MET A 171 8.63 3.80 -6.08
CA MET A 171 7.38 3.10 -5.77
C MET A 171 6.15 3.94 -6.15
N LEU A 172 6.08 5.19 -5.70
CA LEU A 172 4.95 6.06 -5.99
C LEU A 172 4.86 6.41 -7.48
N ASN A 173 5.98 6.69 -8.12
CA ASN A 173 6.03 6.97 -9.56
C ASN A 173 5.63 5.75 -10.39
N GLU A 174 6.03 4.56 -9.99
CA GLU A 174 5.69 3.32 -10.68
C GLU A 174 4.21 2.96 -10.53
N ILE A 175 3.60 3.22 -9.36
CA ILE A 175 2.16 3.09 -9.15
C ILE A 175 1.42 4.04 -10.11
N ASP A 176 1.85 5.30 -10.20
CA ASP A 176 1.23 6.29 -11.09
C ASP A 176 1.39 5.88 -12.57
N ARG A 177 2.57 5.43 -12.97
CA ARG A 177 2.84 4.95 -14.35
C ARG A 177 1.97 3.75 -14.73
N LEU A 178 1.85 2.78 -13.82
CA LEU A 178 1.09 1.55 -14.05
C LEU A 178 -0.44 1.75 -13.98
N GLY A 179 -0.89 2.85 -13.38
CA GLY A 179 -2.30 3.19 -13.25
C GLY A 179 -2.77 4.34 -14.15
N GLU A 180 -1.91 4.88 -15.02
CA GLU A 180 -2.18 6.12 -15.79
C GLU A 180 -3.38 6.00 -16.75
N ASP A 181 -3.61 4.82 -17.29
CA ASP A 181 -4.66 4.52 -18.27
C ASP A 181 -5.97 4.01 -17.66
N LEU A 182 -6.07 3.90 -16.34
CA LEU A 182 -7.25 3.40 -15.61
C LEU A 182 -8.34 4.46 -15.42
#